data_c74596ab903fd6f6b22a78c1ccfeae86
#
_entry.id   c74596ab903fd6f6b22a78c1ccfeae86
#
_cell.length_a   1.000
_cell.length_b   1.000
_cell.length_c   1.000
_cell.angle_alpha   90.00
_cell.angle_beta   90.00
_cell.angle_gamma   90.00
#
_symmetry.space_group_name_H-M   'P 1'
#
loop_
_entity.id
_entity.type
_entity.pdbx_description
1 polymer ?
#
loop_
_entity_poly.entity_id
_entity_poly.type
_entity_poly.pdbx_seq_one_letter_code
_entity_poly.pdbx_strand_id
1 'polypeptide(L)'
;SDTEILGGCFETVFEPIQLAKIAIGICTFRREEFVKKTLETLKRETMENPDSPLYQNVYVYVSDNGQTLPCEELSNDRIFVMPNRNTGGSGGFGRCMKEAYEDREKYGLTHILLMDDDIVLEPESLFRTYTLLNFLKEERKGAMLGGGLLRLDIPYIQHANGELWQGGRIGFTKRGYDLRRMTDVVRNEYNLPMDYNGW
;
A
#
# COMPACT_ATOMS: atom_id res chain seq x y z
N SER A 1 41.33 -4.97 14.65
CA SER A 1 41.02 -5.68 13.40
C SER A 1 39.89 -4.90 12.73
N ASP A 2 40.16 -4.36 11.57
CA ASP A 2 39.17 -3.64 10.79
C ASP A 2 38.31 -4.68 10.09
N THR A 3 37.10 -4.88 10.59
CA THR A 3 36.12 -5.78 9.99
C THR A 3 35.09 -4.92 9.27
N GLU A 4 34.98 -5.10 7.97
CA GLU A 4 33.97 -4.47 7.14
C GLU A 4 32.79 -5.43 6.99
N ILE A 5 31.57 -4.94 7.30
CA ILE A 5 30.33 -5.69 7.09
C ILE A 5 29.75 -5.24 5.75
N LEU A 6 29.82 -6.10 4.75
CA LEU A 6 29.35 -5.82 3.40
C LEU A 6 27.85 -6.07 3.21
N GLY A 7 27.21 -6.73 4.17
CA GLY A 7 25.78 -7.03 4.12
C GLY A 7 25.44 -8.22 5.00
N GLY A 8 24.17 -8.54 5.05
CA GLY A 8 23.64 -9.70 5.78
C GLY A 8 22.13 -9.76 5.70
N CYS A 9 21.56 -10.92 5.94
CA CYS A 9 20.12 -11.14 6.05
C CYS A 9 19.83 -12.12 7.18
N PHE A 10 18.61 -12.05 7.68
CA PHE A 10 18.06 -13.09 8.52
C PHE A 10 17.18 -13.98 7.64
N GLU A 11 17.42 -15.27 7.68
CA GLU A 11 16.66 -16.25 6.91
C GLU A 11 15.88 -17.16 7.84
N THR A 12 14.70 -17.56 7.40
CA THR A 12 13.88 -18.56 8.06
C THR A 12 13.15 -19.40 7.03
N VAL A 13 12.93 -20.67 7.36
CA VAL A 13 12.03 -21.52 6.58
C VAL A 13 10.64 -21.42 7.23
N PHE A 14 9.69 -20.88 6.48
CA PHE A 14 8.34 -20.69 6.94
C PHE A 14 7.35 -20.97 5.80
N GLU A 15 6.37 -21.81 6.10
CA GLU A 15 5.24 -22.05 5.20
C GLU A 15 4.03 -21.28 5.74
N PRO A 16 3.52 -20.28 5.02
CA PRO A 16 2.34 -19.55 5.45
C PRO A 16 1.12 -20.47 5.43
N ILE A 17 0.24 -20.34 6.42
CA ILE A 17 -1.02 -21.10 6.50
C ILE A 17 -1.90 -20.77 5.30
N GLN A 18 -1.88 -19.51 4.87
CA GLN A 18 -2.58 -19.02 3.70
C GLN A 18 -1.79 -17.85 3.12
N LEU A 19 -1.54 -17.89 1.82
CA LEU A 19 -0.91 -16.75 1.12
C LEU A 19 -1.87 -15.55 1.12
N ALA A 20 -1.32 -14.40 1.46
CA ALA A 20 -2.05 -13.16 1.36
C ALA A 20 -2.40 -12.86 -0.10
N LYS A 21 -3.63 -12.41 -0.35
CA LYS A 21 -4.05 -11.84 -1.64
C LYS A 21 -4.58 -10.44 -1.40
N ILE A 22 -3.96 -9.48 -2.05
CA ILE A 22 -4.15 -8.06 -1.77
C ILE A 22 -5.00 -7.42 -2.87
N ALA A 23 -6.12 -6.83 -2.48
CA ALA A 23 -6.85 -5.89 -3.31
C ALA A 23 -6.30 -4.49 -3.08
N ILE A 24 -5.83 -3.80 -4.12
CA ILE A 24 -5.40 -2.41 -4.06
C ILE A 24 -6.56 -1.52 -4.50
N GLY A 25 -7.06 -0.67 -3.61
CA GLY A 25 -8.12 0.29 -3.88
C GLY A 25 -7.53 1.67 -4.14
N ILE A 26 -7.81 2.24 -5.32
CA ILE A 26 -7.37 3.57 -5.74
C ILE A 26 -8.61 4.42 -6.01
N CYS A 27 -8.67 5.61 -5.39
CA CYS A 27 -9.69 6.60 -5.68
C CYS A 27 -9.07 7.75 -6.48
N THR A 28 -9.65 8.11 -7.62
CA THR A 28 -9.13 9.18 -8.47
C THR A 28 -10.19 10.17 -8.90
N PHE A 29 -9.77 11.40 -9.16
CA PHE A 29 -10.60 12.46 -9.73
C PHE A 29 -9.80 13.32 -10.69
N ARG A 30 -9.98 13.10 -12.01
CA ARG A 30 -9.31 13.85 -13.09
C ARG A 30 -7.79 13.87 -12.99
N ARG A 31 -7.20 12.69 -12.71
CA ARG A 31 -5.74 12.48 -12.59
C ARG A 31 -5.30 11.27 -13.40
N GLU A 32 -5.72 11.21 -14.66
CA GLU A 32 -5.60 10.06 -15.55
C GLU A 32 -4.16 9.59 -15.69
N GLU A 33 -3.23 10.52 -15.84
CA GLU A 33 -1.80 10.20 -16.06
C GLU A 33 -1.14 9.57 -14.84
N PHE A 34 -1.54 9.99 -13.64
CA PHE A 34 -1.04 9.37 -12.41
C PHE A 34 -1.53 7.93 -12.27
N VAL A 35 -2.83 7.72 -12.47
CA VAL A 35 -3.43 6.38 -12.40
C VAL A 35 -2.82 5.46 -13.45
N LYS A 36 -2.70 5.87 -14.70
CA LYS A 36 -2.08 5.07 -15.76
C LYS A 36 -0.66 4.64 -15.38
N LYS A 37 0.17 5.58 -14.93
CA LYS A 37 1.55 5.29 -14.50
C LYS A 37 1.59 4.29 -13.34
N THR A 38 0.71 4.44 -12.36
CA THR A 38 0.60 3.52 -11.23
C THR A 38 0.16 2.13 -11.69
N LEU A 39 -0.84 2.04 -12.57
CA LEU A 39 -1.29 0.77 -13.14
C LEU A 39 -0.20 0.09 -13.96
N GLU A 40 0.56 0.83 -14.77
CA GLU A 40 1.71 0.30 -15.52
C GLU A 40 2.77 -0.27 -14.59
N THR A 41 3.10 0.44 -13.51
CA THR A 41 4.05 -0.04 -12.50
C THR A 41 3.56 -1.32 -11.84
N LEU A 42 2.29 -1.37 -11.40
CA LEU A 42 1.70 -2.55 -10.79
C LEU A 42 1.67 -3.73 -11.76
N LYS A 43 1.28 -3.52 -13.01
CA LYS A 43 1.29 -4.57 -14.04
C LYS A 43 2.69 -5.17 -14.19
N ARG A 44 3.69 -4.33 -14.46
CA ARG A 44 5.07 -4.76 -14.70
C ARG A 44 5.67 -5.49 -13.50
N GLU A 45 5.49 -4.95 -12.30
CA GLU A 45 6.18 -5.45 -11.10
C GLU A 45 5.45 -6.62 -10.42
N THR A 46 4.15 -6.76 -10.63
CA THR A 46 3.37 -7.78 -9.91
C THR A 46 2.61 -8.75 -10.81
N MET A 47 2.01 -8.28 -11.91
CA MET A 47 1.08 -9.10 -12.71
C MET A 47 1.75 -9.79 -13.90
N GLU A 48 2.75 -9.16 -14.48
CA GLU A 48 3.46 -9.62 -15.69
C GLU A 48 4.84 -10.22 -15.37
N ASN A 49 5.27 -10.16 -14.11
CA ASN A 49 6.54 -10.71 -13.65
C ASN A 49 6.32 -12.04 -12.90
N PRO A 50 6.54 -13.20 -13.53
CA PRO A 50 6.36 -14.50 -12.89
C PRO A 50 7.29 -14.75 -11.70
N ASP A 51 8.43 -14.06 -11.64
CA ASP A 51 9.39 -14.17 -10.54
C ASP A 51 8.97 -13.31 -9.33
N SER A 52 7.97 -12.47 -9.49
CA SER A 52 7.43 -11.66 -8.40
C SER A 52 6.63 -12.53 -7.41
N PRO A 53 6.87 -12.43 -6.10
CA PRO A 53 6.04 -13.10 -5.10
C PRO A 53 4.58 -12.63 -5.12
N LEU A 54 4.31 -11.50 -5.78
CA LEU A 54 2.98 -10.92 -5.95
C LEU A 54 2.29 -11.35 -7.25
N TYR A 55 2.94 -12.14 -8.10
CA TYR A 55 2.51 -12.46 -9.46
C TYR A 55 1.02 -12.82 -9.59
N GLN A 56 0.46 -13.61 -8.67
CA GLN A 56 -0.95 -14.01 -8.67
C GLN A 56 -1.73 -13.51 -7.44
N ASN A 57 -1.14 -12.60 -6.68
CA ASN A 57 -1.61 -12.23 -5.36
C ASN A 57 -2.05 -10.76 -5.26
N VAL A 58 -2.16 -10.05 -6.39
CA VAL A 58 -2.59 -8.64 -6.43
C VAL A 58 -3.75 -8.46 -7.40
N TYR A 59 -4.76 -7.72 -6.96
CA TYR A 59 -5.90 -7.24 -7.71
C TYR A 59 -6.05 -5.74 -7.49
N VAL A 60 -6.50 -4.99 -8.49
CA VAL A 60 -6.60 -3.52 -8.40
C VAL A 60 -8.02 -3.08 -8.71
N TYR A 61 -8.56 -2.25 -7.83
CA TYR A 61 -9.88 -1.64 -7.93
C TYR A 61 -9.71 -0.12 -8.01
N VAL A 62 -10.06 0.48 -9.13
CA VAL A 62 -9.96 1.93 -9.33
C VAL A 62 -11.36 2.54 -9.36
N SER A 63 -11.64 3.43 -8.44
CA SER A 63 -12.86 4.22 -8.41
C SER A 63 -12.64 5.57 -9.07
N ASP A 64 -13.12 5.74 -10.30
CA ASP A 64 -12.99 6.97 -11.08
C ASP A 64 -14.14 7.94 -10.78
N ASN A 65 -13.95 8.80 -9.81
CA ASN A 65 -14.90 9.84 -9.44
C ASN A 65 -15.06 10.93 -10.52
N GLY A 66 -14.12 11.02 -11.45
CA GLY A 66 -14.15 11.96 -12.58
C GLY A 66 -14.89 11.43 -13.78
N GLN A 67 -15.03 10.12 -13.89
CA GLN A 67 -15.56 9.42 -15.06
C GLN A 67 -14.82 9.80 -16.36
N THR A 68 -13.50 9.93 -16.24
CA THR A 68 -12.63 10.41 -17.33
C THR A 68 -11.64 9.33 -17.81
N LEU A 69 -11.53 8.22 -17.08
CA LEU A 69 -10.66 7.11 -17.48
C LEU A 69 -11.32 6.24 -18.56
N PRO A 70 -10.55 5.73 -19.53
CA PRO A 70 -11.03 4.73 -20.49
C PRO A 70 -11.14 3.37 -19.79
N CYS A 71 -12.23 3.16 -19.06
CA CYS A 71 -12.40 2.02 -18.14
C CYS A 71 -12.22 0.67 -18.84
N GLU A 72 -12.76 0.50 -20.06
CA GLU A 72 -12.66 -0.75 -20.82
C GLU A 72 -11.21 -1.06 -21.24
N GLU A 73 -10.44 -0.04 -21.62
CA GLU A 73 -9.05 -0.21 -22.05
C GLU A 73 -8.11 -0.51 -20.89
N LEU A 74 -8.38 0.07 -19.72
CA LEU A 74 -7.54 -0.10 -18.53
C LEU A 74 -7.89 -1.33 -17.72
N SER A 75 -9.10 -1.85 -17.85
CA SER A 75 -9.56 -3.03 -17.11
C SER A 75 -9.08 -4.33 -17.75
N ASN A 76 -8.88 -5.34 -16.91
CA ASN A 76 -8.59 -6.72 -17.33
C ASN A 76 -9.09 -7.69 -16.24
N ASP A 77 -8.62 -8.94 -16.24
CA ASP A 77 -8.98 -10.00 -15.28
C ASP A 77 -8.56 -9.72 -13.83
N ARG A 78 -7.66 -8.75 -13.60
CA ARG A 78 -7.13 -8.38 -12.27
C ARG A 78 -7.15 -6.88 -11.99
N ILE A 79 -7.53 -6.05 -12.96
CA ILE A 79 -7.67 -4.61 -12.80
C ILE A 79 -9.10 -4.22 -13.18
N PHE A 80 -9.80 -3.59 -12.25
CA PHE A 80 -11.19 -3.19 -12.39
C PHE A 80 -11.28 -1.66 -12.26
N VAL A 81 -11.44 -0.97 -13.39
CA VAL A 81 -11.64 0.48 -13.41
C VAL A 81 -13.12 0.77 -13.51
N MET A 82 -13.65 1.45 -12.51
CA MET A 82 -15.09 1.63 -12.33
C MET A 82 -15.44 3.13 -12.37
N PRO A 83 -16.29 3.56 -13.30
CA PRO A 83 -16.83 4.91 -13.22
C PRO A 83 -17.63 5.04 -11.93
N ASN A 84 -17.43 6.12 -11.21
CA ASN A 84 -18.09 6.38 -9.94
C ASN A 84 -18.66 7.78 -9.91
N ARG A 85 -19.78 7.94 -9.19
CA ARG A 85 -20.28 9.28 -8.85
C ARG A 85 -19.29 9.90 -7.86
N ASN A 86 -18.88 11.15 -8.10
CA ASN A 86 -17.99 11.84 -7.18
C ASN A 86 -18.66 12.02 -5.80
N THR A 87 -18.25 11.16 -4.87
CA THR A 87 -18.66 11.17 -3.46
C THR A 87 -17.48 11.48 -2.53
N GLY A 88 -16.46 12.15 -3.09
CA GLY A 88 -15.20 12.42 -2.40
C GLY A 88 -14.34 11.17 -2.20
N GLY A 89 -13.22 11.32 -1.49
CA GLY A 89 -12.29 10.22 -1.23
C GLY A 89 -12.96 9.09 -0.44
N SER A 90 -13.69 9.41 0.61
CA SER A 90 -14.38 8.39 1.42
C SER A 90 -15.34 7.52 0.61
N GLY A 91 -16.10 8.12 -0.30
CA GLY A 91 -17.01 7.37 -1.16
C GLY A 91 -16.30 6.57 -2.25
N GLY A 92 -15.21 7.11 -2.82
CA GLY A 92 -14.39 6.41 -3.81
C GLY A 92 -13.67 5.20 -3.21
N PHE A 93 -12.99 5.37 -2.09
CA PHE A 93 -12.38 4.25 -1.37
C PHE A 93 -13.43 3.26 -0.86
N GLY A 94 -14.57 3.75 -0.34
CA GLY A 94 -15.69 2.90 0.05
C GLY A 94 -16.21 2.03 -1.10
N ARG A 95 -16.22 2.56 -2.33
CA ARG A 95 -16.55 1.80 -3.53
C ARG A 95 -15.54 0.69 -3.79
N CYS A 96 -14.24 0.99 -3.75
CA CYS A 96 -13.19 -0.02 -3.91
C CYS A 96 -13.29 -1.12 -2.85
N MET A 97 -13.49 -0.73 -1.59
CA MET A 97 -13.63 -1.69 -0.48
C MET A 97 -14.85 -2.60 -0.68
N LYS A 98 -15.98 -2.04 -1.12
CA LYS A 98 -17.20 -2.80 -1.36
C LYS A 98 -17.00 -3.85 -2.46
N GLU A 99 -16.48 -3.45 -3.60
CA GLU A 99 -16.25 -4.34 -4.74
C GLU A 99 -15.23 -5.45 -4.38
N ALA A 100 -14.11 -5.09 -3.74
CA ALA A 100 -13.13 -6.07 -3.28
C ALA A 100 -13.74 -7.05 -2.25
N TYR A 101 -14.61 -6.58 -1.37
CA TYR A 101 -15.29 -7.44 -0.40
C TYR A 101 -16.28 -8.39 -1.08
N GLU A 102 -17.04 -7.93 -2.07
CA GLU A 102 -17.96 -8.75 -2.85
C GLU A 102 -17.23 -9.84 -3.65
N ASP A 103 -16.05 -9.50 -4.17
CA ASP A 103 -15.20 -10.39 -4.95
C ASP A 103 -14.28 -11.29 -4.08
N ARG A 104 -14.27 -11.15 -2.77
CA ARG A 104 -13.29 -11.79 -1.88
C ARG A 104 -13.24 -13.32 -1.99
N GLU A 105 -14.40 -13.95 -2.12
CA GLU A 105 -14.48 -15.41 -2.24
C GLU A 105 -14.05 -15.88 -3.63
N LYS A 106 -14.42 -15.14 -4.66
CA LYS A 106 -14.11 -15.45 -6.06
C LYS A 106 -12.59 -15.45 -6.32
N TYR A 107 -11.88 -14.46 -5.77
CA TYR A 107 -10.44 -14.30 -6.00
C TYR A 107 -9.60 -14.71 -4.80
N GLY A 108 -10.21 -15.07 -3.67
CA GLY A 108 -9.53 -15.42 -2.42
C GLY A 108 -8.85 -14.22 -1.76
N LEU A 109 -9.43 -13.01 -1.88
CA LEU A 109 -8.86 -11.80 -1.32
C LEU A 109 -8.86 -11.85 0.21
N THR A 110 -7.74 -11.50 0.80
CA THR A 110 -7.54 -11.54 2.25
C THR A 110 -7.37 -10.15 2.86
N HIS A 111 -6.79 -9.22 2.11
CA HIS A 111 -6.48 -7.88 2.57
C HIS A 111 -6.85 -6.84 1.51
N ILE A 112 -7.12 -5.62 1.95
CA ILE A 112 -7.25 -4.45 1.09
C ILE A 112 -6.22 -3.41 1.49
N LEU A 113 -5.50 -2.89 0.49
CA LEU A 113 -4.61 -1.75 0.59
C LEU A 113 -5.30 -0.54 -0.04
N LEU A 114 -5.49 0.52 0.70
CA LEU A 114 -5.97 1.80 0.14
C LEU A 114 -4.76 2.66 -0.21
N MET A 115 -4.79 3.26 -1.39
CA MET A 115 -3.66 3.99 -1.94
C MET A 115 -4.14 5.20 -2.73
N ASP A 116 -3.56 6.38 -2.49
CA ASP A 116 -3.84 7.57 -3.28
C ASP A 116 -3.35 7.44 -4.72
N ASP A 117 -3.97 8.18 -5.63
CA ASP A 117 -3.69 8.12 -7.06
C ASP A 117 -2.38 8.81 -7.46
N ASP A 118 -1.87 9.73 -6.64
CA ASP A 118 -0.71 10.59 -6.91
C ASP A 118 0.57 10.20 -6.15
N ILE A 119 0.59 9.06 -5.50
CA ILE A 119 1.82 8.55 -4.87
C ILE A 119 2.77 7.92 -5.90
N VAL A 120 4.05 7.96 -5.59
CA VAL A 120 5.06 7.14 -6.27
C VAL A 120 5.22 5.86 -5.47
N LEU A 121 4.64 4.78 -5.98
CA LEU A 121 4.73 3.48 -5.33
C LEU A 121 6.12 2.88 -5.54
N GLU A 122 6.80 2.58 -4.44
CA GLU A 122 7.98 1.73 -4.44
C GLU A 122 7.56 0.26 -4.37
N PRO A 123 7.79 -0.55 -5.42
CA PRO A 123 7.35 -1.95 -5.46
C PRO A 123 7.88 -2.78 -4.29
N GLU A 124 9.09 -2.49 -3.82
CA GLU A 124 9.68 -3.14 -2.65
C GLU A 124 8.83 -2.97 -1.38
N SER A 125 8.17 -1.84 -1.20
CA SER A 125 7.25 -1.62 -0.07
C SER A 125 6.08 -2.59 -0.11
N LEU A 126 5.57 -2.88 -1.29
CA LEU A 126 4.47 -3.83 -1.49
C LEU A 126 4.95 -5.28 -1.25
N PHE A 127 6.16 -5.62 -1.70
CA PHE A 127 6.77 -6.93 -1.43
C PHE A 127 6.99 -7.16 0.07
N ARG A 128 7.49 -6.17 0.79
CA ARG A 128 7.67 -6.24 2.24
C ARG A 128 6.34 -6.36 2.97
N THR A 129 5.33 -5.61 2.56
CA THR A 129 3.97 -5.71 3.11
C THR A 129 3.42 -7.12 2.90
N TYR A 130 3.50 -7.66 1.69
CA TYR A 130 3.06 -9.01 1.36
C TYR A 130 3.80 -10.07 2.22
N THR A 131 5.11 -9.95 2.32
CA THR A 131 5.92 -10.84 3.15
C THR A 131 5.49 -10.79 4.60
N LEU A 132 5.35 -9.58 5.17
CA LEU A 132 4.91 -9.41 6.55
C LEU A 132 3.53 -10.02 6.79
N LEU A 133 2.56 -9.81 5.90
CA LEU A 133 1.21 -10.38 6.00
C LEU A 133 1.25 -11.91 6.05
N ASN A 134 2.13 -12.54 5.26
CA ASN A 134 2.30 -14.00 5.26
C ASN A 134 2.97 -14.53 6.54
N PHE A 135 3.78 -13.70 7.22
CA PHE A 135 4.46 -14.05 8.47
C PHE A 135 3.61 -13.79 9.72
N LEU A 136 2.47 -13.12 9.59
CA LEU A 136 1.63 -12.84 10.77
C LEU A 136 1.08 -14.13 11.38
N LYS A 137 1.21 -14.22 12.70
CA LYS A 137 0.56 -15.27 13.47
C LYS A 137 -0.96 -15.11 13.41
N GLU A 138 -1.68 -16.20 13.62
CA GLU A 138 -3.16 -16.22 13.55
C GLU A 138 -3.82 -15.11 14.39
N GLU A 139 -3.35 -14.93 15.62
CA GLU A 139 -3.86 -13.89 16.53
C GLU A 139 -3.57 -12.45 16.09
N ARG A 140 -2.72 -12.26 15.07
CA ARG A 140 -2.34 -10.95 14.51
C ARG A 140 -2.86 -10.69 13.10
N LYS A 141 -3.58 -11.61 12.51
CA LYS A 141 -4.11 -11.47 11.13
C LYS A 141 -5.04 -10.26 10.94
N GLY A 142 -5.66 -9.78 12.01
CA GLY A 142 -6.47 -8.56 11.99
C GLY A 142 -5.67 -7.26 12.14
N ALA A 143 -4.33 -7.31 12.13
CA ALA A 143 -3.51 -6.11 12.24
C ALA A 143 -3.66 -5.21 11.00
N MET A 144 -3.75 -3.91 11.25
CA MET A 144 -3.64 -2.90 10.20
C MET A 144 -2.17 -2.54 10.00
N LEU A 145 -1.74 -2.49 8.75
CA LEU A 145 -0.39 -2.08 8.36
C LEU A 145 -0.48 -0.78 7.58
N GLY A 146 0.41 0.16 7.89
CA GLY A 146 0.55 1.40 7.14
C GLY A 146 1.99 1.64 6.73
N GLY A 147 2.18 2.24 5.56
CA GLY A 147 3.48 2.65 5.07
C GLY A 147 3.91 4.00 5.62
N GLY A 148 5.22 4.23 5.76
CA GLY A 148 5.76 5.57 5.99
C GLY A 148 5.73 6.39 4.70
N LEU A 149 5.20 7.62 4.77
CA LEU A 149 5.16 8.53 3.63
C LEU A 149 6.43 9.38 3.59
N LEU A 150 7.14 9.33 2.48
CA LEU A 150 8.30 10.18 2.20
C LEU A 150 7.91 11.38 1.34
N ARG A 151 8.67 12.45 1.45
CA ARG A 151 8.49 13.62 0.60
C ARG A 151 9.05 13.35 -0.80
N LEU A 152 8.29 13.65 -1.83
CA LEU A 152 8.73 13.45 -3.22
C LEU A 152 9.86 14.41 -3.62
N ASP A 153 9.81 15.64 -3.12
CA ASP A 153 10.83 16.68 -3.40
C ASP A 153 12.14 16.47 -2.61
N ILE A 154 12.05 15.80 -1.45
CA ILE A 154 13.21 15.50 -0.59
C ILE A 154 13.03 14.05 -0.06
N PRO A 155 13.36 13.02 -0.87
CA PRO A 155 12.92 11.64 -0.62
C PRO A 155 13.54 10.96 0.61
N TYR A 156 14.49 11.59 1.27
CA TYR A 156 15.03 11.13 2.55
C TYR A 156 14.36 11.76 3.77
N ILE A 157 13.40 12.67 3.57
CA ILE A 157 12.60 13.24 4.65
C ILE A 157 11.27 12.51 4.75
N GLN A 158 11.03 11.89 5.91
CA GLN A 158 9.75 11.29 6.21
C GLN A 158 8.70 12.38 6.43
N HIS A 159 7.64 12.36 5.62
CA HIS A 159 6.52 13.29 5.80
C HIS A 159 5.75 12.96 7.07
N ALA A 160 5.36 11.71 7.22
CA ALA A 160 4.70 11.18 8.43
C ALA A 160 4.79 9.64 8.48
N ASN A 161 4.68 9.09 9.67
CA ASN A 161 4.52 7.66 9.89
C ASN A 161 3.70 7.43 11.16
N GLY A 162 2.38 7.49 11.01
CA GLY A 162 1.39 7.35 12.07
C GLY A 162 0.65 8.64 12.40
N GLU A 163 -0.58 8.48 12.80
CA GLU A 163 -1.49 9.56 13.14
C GLU A 163 -2.23 9.29 14.45
N LEU A 164 -2.60 10.36 15.13
CA LEU A 164 -3.38 10.34 16.36
C LEU A 164 -4.63 11.20 16.20
N TRP A 165 -5.77 10.65 16.58
CA TRP A 165 -6.99 11.45 16.72
C TRP A 165 -7.02 12.14 18.08
N GLN A 166 -6.95 13.46 18.08
CA GLN A 166 -6.92 14.27 19.30
C GLN A 166 -8.08 15.28 19.28
N GLY A 167 -9.21 14.92 19.88
CA GLY A 167 -10.32 15.84 20.12
C GLY A 167 -10.84 16.58 18.87
N GLY A 168 -11.02 15.90 17.74
CA GLY A 168 -11.47 16.47 16.48
C GLY A 168 -10.37 16.97 15.55
N ARG A 169 -9.10 16.69 15.89
CA ARG A 169 -7.94 17.00 15.02
C ARG A 169 -7.07 15.77 14.83
N ILE A 170 -6.47 15.68 13.63
CA ILE A 170 -5.44 14.69 13.34
C ILE A 170 -4.09 15.28 13.70
N GLY A 171 -3.35 14.58 14.54
CA GLY A 171 -1.96 14.88 14.88
C GLY A 171 -1.04 13.87 14.22
N PHE A 172 -0.04 14.33 13.48
CA PHE A 172 0.96 13.45 12.87
C PHE A 172 2.02 13.05 13.89
N THR A 173 2.39 11.79 13.91
CA THR A 173 3.54 11.27 14.62
C THR A 173 4.72 11.08 13.68
N LYS A 174 5.94 11.02 14.24
CA LYS A 174 7.16 10.72 13.47
C LYS A 174 7.29 11.56 12.18
N ARG A 175 6.97 12.85 12.27
CA ARG A 175 6.98 13.79 11.16
C ARG A 175 8.32 14.49 11.02
N GLY A 176 8.79 14.64 9.77
CA GLY A 176 9.97 15.45 9.45
C GLY A 176 11.31 14.79 9.78
N TYR A 177 11.33 13.47 9.99
CA TYR A 177 12.59 12.75 10.28
C TYR A 177 13.47 12.69 9.03
N ASP A 178 14.76 12.98 9.20
CA ASP A 178 15.77 12.81 8.16
C ASP A 178 16.36 11.39 8.25
N LEU A 179 15.94 10.50 7.36
CA LEU A 179 16.33 9.08 7.38
C LEU A 179 17.82 8.85 7.05
N ARG A 180 18.60 9.88 6.75
CA ARG A 180 20.06 9.82 6.67
C ARG A 180 20.73 9.94 8.05
N ARG A 181 19.98 10.36 9.07
CA ARG A 181 20.47 10.51 10.44
C ARG A 181 20.11 9.30 11.26
N MET A 182 21.12 8.60 11.76
CA MET A 182 20.91 7.41 12.61
C MET A 182 20.00 7.69 13.81
N THR A 183 20.08 8.88 14.39
CA THR A 183 19.21 9.28 15.52
C THR A 183 17.73 9.32 15.12
N ASP A 184 17.41 9.76 13.91
CA ASP A 184 16.03 9.83 13.45
C ASP A 184 15.53 8.44 13.00
N VAL A 185 16.40 7.63 12.40
CA VAL A 185 16.10 6.22 12.09
C VAL A 185 15.77 5.45 13.38
N VAL A 186 16.60 5.56 14.41
CA VAL A 186 16.35 4.90 15.71
C VAL A 186 15.04 5.40 16.35
N ARG A 187 14.77 6.71 16.30
CA ARG A 187 13.50 7.26 16.81
C ARG A 187 12.29 6.76 16.03
N ASN A 188 12.46 6.50 14.72
CA ASN A 188 11.40 5.99 13.88
C ASN A 188 10.95 4.57 14.29
N GLU A 189 11.88 3.77 14.86
CA GLU A 189 11.60 2.44 15.37
C GLU A 189 10.85 2.43 16.72
N TYR A 190 10.79 3.54 17.43
CA TYR A 190 10.06 3.59 18.70
C TYR A 190 8.55 3.45 18.46
N ASN A 191 7.92 2.54 19.21
CA ASN A 191 6.47 2.42 19.26
C ASN A 191 5.87 3.63 19.98
N LEU A 192 5.42 4.60 19.21
CA LEU A 192 4.61 5.69 19.72
C LEU A 192 3.13 5.31 19.61
N PRO A 193 2.28 5.75 20.55
CA PRO A 193 0.85 5.62 20.40
C PRO A 193 0.40 6.22 19.06
N MET A 194 -0.38 5.45 18.29
CA MET A 194 -1.01 5.91 17.07
C MET A 194 -2.36 5.23 16.91
N ASP A 195 -3.35 5.96 16.42
CA ASP A 195 -4.68 5.41 16.17
C ASP A 195 -4.72 4.68 14.82
N TYR A 196 -4.03 5.22 13.84
CA TYR A 196 -3.87 4.60 12.54
C TYR A 196 -2.62 5.12 11.82
N ASN A 197 -2.19 4.39 10.84
CA ASN A 197 -1.16 4.79 9.90
C ASN A 197 -1.88 4.96 8.55
N GLY A 198 -2.39 6.13 8.36
CA GLY A 198 -3.16 6.44 7.18
C GLY A 198 -2.26 6.95 6.08
N TRP A 199 -2.08 6.16 5.10
CA TRP A 199 -1.70 6.48 3.72
C TRP A 199 -1.55 5.20 2.90
#